data_851b3587c479dead5a5faa9ab387b6f1
#
_entry.id   851b3587c479dead5a5faa9ab387b6f1
#
_cell.length_a   1.000
_cell.length_b   1.000
_cell.length_c   1.000
_cell.angle_alpha   90.00
_cell.angle_beta   90.00
_cell.angle_gamma   90.00
#
_symmetry.space_group_name_H-M   'P 1'
#
loop_
_entity.id
_entity.type
_entity.pdbx_description
1 polymer ?
#
loop_
_entity_poly.entity_id
_entity_poly.type
_entity_poly.pdbx_seq_one_letter_code
_entity_poly.pdbx_strand_id
1 'polypeptide(L)'
;MASAVLLVLAIPVGIANIYLGYVIGEGPCTLCWWERIGMVVVGVAGILILRYGLKARYIAAVLFGAAYGIFMTLRHASFSLYRDVGMGFGGDIFGAHTYTWGILVYWIVVVAMGLMMLFAKDKVVSGDIARADTRVKPLNAYSKFVIALSLFVILSNAVQALISSGIPPYSGKGDPERISLNNTWTSGVWKRFEKPFSFTGANIVEDPFIAGEPKDISVKFNSDPSAGAFTDVKPALSVKNSFPLPFETKGIFGKGVTSGLAYNAKNDTFGISNTEGGVYFTDANFKEIAHAVIDKPNGRNIKKAVASTFVGDMLVTTGFNKTTFAVKPVEKVDAYHEWRYFRESTGGLESAWKFDRPALLTIRAKKQYVLTLAKDPQSTYMYMITVPNERAKNLILIKVDSKDKMLSGETIVTSALALKDKRDLKDYYVTAGDVAGGKFLAYSKNYNTLLVIDLADAKVVDAYAMPQIGDISGLAIKGGSIYALAHKEGKVSVVELNNPLAE
;
A
#
# COMPACT_ATOMS: atom_id res chain seq x y z
N MET A 1 17.90 37.06 -5.65
CA MET A 1 18.09 36.13 -4.52
C MET A 1 16.77 35.83 -3.76
N ALA A 2 15.99 36.83 -3.32
CA ALA A 2 14.71 36.53 -2.62
C ALA A 2 13.80 35.63 -3.46
N SER A 3 13.60 35.95 -4.75
CA SER A 3 12.81 35.09 -5.66
C SER A 3 13.43 33.68 -5.82
N ALA A 4 14.75 33.55 -5.81
CA ALA A 4 15.39 32.23 -5.84
C ALA A 4 15.09 31.42 -4.57
N VAL A 5 15.12 32.04 -3.39
CA VAL A 5 14.72 31.38 -2.13
C VAL A 5 13.23 30.97 -2.18
N LEU A 6 12.37 31.86 -2.69
CA LEU A 6 10.96 31.55 -2.87
C LEU A 6 10.75 30.31 -3.76
N LEU A 7 11.43 30.26 -4.91
CA LEU A 7 11.30 29.18 -5.92
C LEU A 7 11.92 27.85 -5.46
N VAL A 8 12.96 27.86 -4.63
CA VAL A 8 13.66 26.63 -4.23
C VAL A 8 13.17 26.10 -2.89
N LEU A 9 12.75 26.96 -1.98
CA LEU A 9 12.33 26.54 -0.64
C LEU A 9 10.82 26.74 -0.43
N ALA A 10 10.34 27.98 -0.46
CA ALA A 10 8.99 28.26 0.02
C ALA A 10 7.90 27.60 -0.86
N ILE A 11 8.06 27.62 -2.18
CA ILE A 11 7.09 27.00 -3.10
C ILE A 11 7.20 25.48 -3.08
N PRO A 12 8.34 24.82 -3.37
CA PRO A 12 8.38 23.35 -3.44
C PRO A 12 8.09 22.68 -2.11
N VAL A 13 8.72 23.15 -1.02
CA VAL A 13 8.48 22.59 0.32
C VAL A 13 7.08 22.95 0.80
N GLY A 14 6.57 24.15 0.49
CA GLY A 14 5.20 24.56 0.79
C GLY A 14 4.17 23.68 0.07
N ILE A 15 4.34 23.41 -1.22
CA ILE A 15 3.47 22.49 -1.95
C ILE A 15 3.53 21.09 -1.32
N ALA A 16 4.73 20.57 -1.09
CA ALA A 16 4.91 19.22 -0.55
C ALA A 16 4.39 19.09 0.91
N ASN A 17 4.52 20.14 1.73
CA ASN A 17 4.12 20.12 3.13
C ASN A 17 2.67 20.59 3.32
N ILE A 18 2.33 21.79 2.82
CA ILE A 18 1.03 22.41 3.09
C ILE A 18 -0.02 21.80 2.16
N TYR A 19 0.19 21.84 0.84
CA TYR A 19 -0.80 21.37 -0.10
C TYR A 19 -0.94 19.84 -0.07
N LEU A 20 0.12 19.09 -0.35
CA LEU A 20 0.04 17.62 -0.34
C LEU A 20 -0.15 17.07 1.08
N GLY A 21 0.54 17.64 2.07
CA GLY A 21 0.51 17.14 3.45
C GLY A 21 -0.76 17.49 4.21
N TYR A 22 -1.09 18.78 4.33
CA TYR A 22 -2.24 19.22 5.14
C TYR A 22 -3.54 19.33 4.35
N VAL A 23 -3.53 19.81 3.10
CA VAL A 23 -4.76 19.98 2.32
C VAL A 23 -5.23 18.65 1.75
N ILE A 24 -4.35 17.89 1.11
CA ILE A 24 -4.68 16.56 0.53
C ILE A 24 -4.60 15.46 1.60
N GLY A 25 -3.74 15.58 2.62
CA GLY A 25 -3.51 14.55 3.64
C GLY A 25 -2.57 13.44 3.20
N GLU A 26 -1.67 13.70 2.25
CA GLU A 26 -0.69 12.73 1.80
C GLU A 26 0.46 12.60 2.81
N GLY A 27 0.61 11.42 3.40
CA GLY A 27 1.72 11.13 4.32
C GLY A 27 3.07 11.08 3.59
N PRO A 28 4.04 11.93 3.98
CA PRO A 28 5.35 11.91 3.35
C PRO A 28 6.12 10.62 3.67
N CYS A 29 6.79 10.07 2.65
CA CYS A 29 7.70 8.95 2.83
C CYS A 29 9.04 9.41 3.43
N THR A 30 9.89 8.47 3.87
CA THR A 30 11.21 8.82 4.40
C THR A 30 12.07 9.58 3.40
N LEU A 31 12.08 9.15 2.13
CA LEU A 31 12.84 9.84 1.08
C LEU A 31 12.29 11.23 0.80
N CYS A 32 10.97 11.43 0.86
CA CYS A 32 10.34 12.76 0.76
C CYS A 32 10.85 13.73 1.84
N TRP A 33 11.10 13.23 3.06
CA TRP A 33 11.68 14.05 4.13
C TRP A 33 13.12 14.47 3.80
N TRP A 34 13.94 13.54 3.32
CA TRP A 34 15.32 13.83 2.97
C TRP A 34 15.43 14.81 1.79
N GLU A 35 14.55 14.71 0.81
CA GLU A 35 14.45 15.69 -0.29
C GLU A 35 14.15 17.10 0.24
N ARG A 36 13.15 17.22 1.12
CA ARG A 36 12.81 18.53 1.71
C ARG A 36 13.95 19.11 2.53
N ILE A 37 14.71 18.30 3.26
CA ILE A 37 15.89 18.74 4.02
C ILE A 37 16.92 19.40 3.09
N GLY A 38 17.21 18.80 1.93
CA GLY A 38 18.10 19.40 0.94
C GLY A 38 17.60 20.78 0.48
N MET A 39 16.30 20.93 0.19
CA MET A 39 15.70 22.22 -0.19
C MET A 39 15.80 23.25 0.94
N VAL A 40 15.58 22.82 2.18
CA VAL A 40 15.73 23.68 3.37
C VAL A 40 17.18 24.19 3.48
N VAL A 41 18.17 23.31 3.33
CA VAL A 41 19.60 23.71 3.38
C VAL A 41 19.93 24.73 2.29
N VAL A 42 19.51 24.46 1.05
CA VAL A 42 19.70 25.41 -0.09
C VAL A 42 19.00 26.74 0.18
N GLY A 43 17.75 26.71 0.65
CA GLY A 43 16.97 27.89 0.92
C GLY A 43 17.54 28.73 2.07
N VAL A 44 17.95 28.09 3.17
CA VAL A 44 18.60 28.78 4.31
C VAL A 44 19.93 29.42 3.87
N ALA A 45 20.76 28.70 3.10
CA ALA A 45 21.98 29.27 2.54
C ALA A 45 21.65 30.46 1.62
N GLY A 46 20.58 30.40 0.82
CA GLY A 46 20.07 31.52 0.02
C GLY A 46 19.64 32.72 0.87
N ILE A 47 18.98 32.50 2.01
CA ILE A 47 18.62 33.55 2.98
C ILE A 47 19.89 34.21 3.57
N LEU A 48 20.91 33.40 3.89
CA LEU A 48 22.20 33.92 4.37
C LEU A 48 22.90 34.76 3.30
N ILE A 49 22.89 34.35 2.03
CA ILE A 49 23.39 35.14 0.91
C ILE A 49 22.61 36.47 0.79
N LEU A 50 21.30 36.43 0.91
CA LEU A 50 20.45 37.60 0.84
C LEU A 50 20.78 38.62 1.96
N ARG A 51 21.07 38.11 3.16
CA ARG A 51 21.31 38.96 4.36
C ARG A 51 22.75 39.43 4.47
N TYR A 52 23.72 38.55 4.20
CA TYR A 52 25.14 38.79 4.46
C TYR A 52 25.99 38.88 3.17
N GLY A 53 25.36 38.81 2.02
CA GLY A 53 26.04 38.85 0.72
C GLY A 53 26.56 37.51 0.26
N LEU A 54 27.09 37.51 -0.95
CA LEU A 54 27.61 36.32 -1.62
C LEU A 54 28.99 35.98 -1.03
N LYS A 55 29.05 34.92 -0.23
CA LYS A 55 30.27 34.42 0.40
C LYS A 55 30.51 33.00 -0.01
N ALA A 56 31.81 32.61 -0.18
CA ALA A 56 32.19 31.26 -0.63
C ALA A 56 31.55 30.15 0.21
N ARG A 57 31.52 30.29 1.53
CA ARG A 57 30.87 29.32 2.44
C ARG A 57 29.37 29.13 2.19
N TYR A 58 28.65 30.18 1.81
CA TYR A 58 27.20 30.05 1.50
C TYR A 58 26.98 29.46 0.13
N ILE A 59 27.84 29.75 -0.85
CA ILE A 59 27.87 29.13 -2.18
C ILE A 59 28.11 27.62 -2.00
N ALA A 60 29.14 27.26 -1.22
CA ALA A 60 29.45 25.87 -0.91
C ALA A 60 28.23 25.16 -0.24
N ALA A 61 27.57 25.79 0.73
CA ALA A 61 26.36 25.23 1.37
C ALA A 61 25.22 25.00 0.38
N VAL A 62 24.99 25.91 -0.57
CA VAL A 62 24.00 25.75 -1.65
C VAL A 62 24.36 24.53 -2.51
N LEU A 63 25.63 24.44 -2.96
CA LEU A 63 26.08 23.34 -3.82
C LEU A 63 26.02 21.97 -3.11
N PHE A 64 26.46 21.90 -1.85
CA PHE A 64 26.35 20.67 -1.06
C PHE A 64 24.88 20.28 -0.82
N GLY A 65 24.01 21.24 -0.46
CA GLY A 65 22.60 21.01 -0.29
C GLY A 65 21.92 20.51 -1.58
N ALA A 66 22.27 21.11 -2.72
CA ALA A 66 21.74 20.72 -4.02
C ALA A 66 22.28 19.34 -4.46
N ALA A 67 23.57 19.05 -4.30
CA ALA A 67 24.15 17.74 -4.61
C ALA A 67 23.53 16.63 -3.75
N TYR A 68 23.36 16.88 -2.45
CA TYR A 68 22.66 15.99 -1.55
C TYR A 68 21.20 15.78 -1.99
N GLY A 69 20.51 16.86 -2.35
CA GLY A 69 19.13 16.79 -2.81
C GLY A 69 18.98 15.99 -4.12
N ILE A 70 19.87 16.18 -5.09
CA ILE A 70 19.92 15.38 -6.33
C ILE A 70 20.10 13.90 -5.99
N PHE A 71 21.04 13.56 -5.09
CA PHE A 71 21.26 12.17 -4.69
C PHE A 71 19.98 11.55 -4.08
N MET A 72 19.30 12.27 -3.20
CA MET A 72 18.09 11.77 -2.56
C MET A 72 16.92 11.65 -3.53
N THR A 73 16.73 12.60 -4.44
CA THR A 73 15.66 12.56 -5.44
C THR A 73 15.90 11.49 -6.50
N LEU A 74 17.15 11.30 -6.96
CA LEU A 74 17.49 10.19 -7.85
C LEU A 74 17.29 8.84 -7.18
N ARG A 75 17.68 8.72 -5.92
CA ARG A 75 17.44 7.51 -5.13
C ARG A 75 15.93 7.23 -5.00
N HIS A 76 15.13 8.25 -4.74
CA HIS A 76 13.68 8.11 -4.69
C HIS A 76 13.11 7.68 -6.05
N ALA A 77 13.50 8.34 -7.12
CA ALA A 77 13.08 7.99 -8.46
C ALA A 77 13.45 6.54 -8.82
N SER A 78 14.70 6.12 -8.53
CA SER A 78 15.15 4.75 -8.84
C SER A 78 14.36 3.66 -8.13
N PHE A 79 13.88 3.92 -6.92
CA PHE A 79 13.06 2.96 -6.17
C PHE A 79 11.56 3.00 -6.50
N SER A 80 11.07 4.14 -7.00
CA SER A 80 9.63 4.38 -7.05
C SER A 80 9.08 4.52 -8.47
N LEU A 81 9.87 5.02 -9.43
CA LEU A 81 9.37 5.40 -10.75
C LEU A 81 8.60 4.28 -11.46
N TYR A 82 9.18 3.08 -11.54
CA TYR A 82 8.56 1.95 -12.23
C TYR A 82 7.27 1.44 -11.53
N ARG A 83 7.15 1.69 -10.22
CA ARG A 83 5.97 1.33 -9.43
C ARG A 83 4.90 2.40 -9.48
N ASP A 84 5.31 3.67 -9.60
CA ASP A 84 4.38 4.79 -9.55
C ASP A 84 3.66 4.98 -10.89
N VAL A 85 4.32 4.64 -12.01
CA VAL A 85 3.72 4.79 -13.35
C VAL A 85 2.55 3.81 -13.54
N GLY A 86 1.35 4.36 -13.70
CA GLY A 86 0.12 3.60 -13.93
C GLY A 86 -0.45 2.86 -12.72
N MET A 87 0.26 2.84 -11.58
CA MET A 87 -0.20 2.11 -10.39
C MET A 87 -0.96 2.99 -9.38
N GLY A 88 -1.06 4.30 -9.62
CA GLY A 88 -1.77 5.23 -8.72
C GLY A 88 -1.03 5.52 -7.41
N PHE A 89 0.26 5.22 -7.34
CA PHE A 89 1.10 5.55 -6.19
C PHE A 89 1.58 7.01 -6.26
N GLY A 90 1.32 7.75 -5.22
CA GLY A 90 1.77 9.13 -5.08
C GLY A 90 0.98 10.14 -5.91
N GLY A 91 0.89 11.35 -5.33
CA GLY A 91 0.33 12.48 -6.07
C GLY A 91 1.28 12.90 -7.18
N ASP A 92 0.74 13.14 -8.34
CA ASP A 92 1.43 13.86 -9.42
C ASP A 92 1.05 15.34 -9.39
N ILE A 93 1.95 16.17 -9.85
CA ILE A 93 1.73 17.61 -10.05
C ILE A 93 2.05 17.87 -11.52
N PHE A 94 1.05 18.28 -12.28
CA PHE A 94 1.15 18.45 -13.75
C PHE A 94 1.70 17.20 -14.47
N GLY A 95 1.28 16.01 -14.03
CA GLY A 95 1.67 14.75 -14.64
C GLY A 95 3.07 14.23 -14.27
N ALA A 96 3.78 14.89 -13.35
CA ALA A 96 5.08 14.44 -12.86
C ALA A 96 5.08 14.25 -11.33
N HIS A 97 5.71 13.19 -10.87
CA HIS A 97 5.84 12.92 -9.44
C HIS A 97 6.75 13.93 -8.73
N THR A 98 6.54 14.12 -7.43
CA THR A 98 7.27 15.11 -6.61
C THR A 98 8.79 14.96 -6.67
N TYR A 99 9.33 13.76 -6.76
CA TYR A 99 10.76 13.53 -6.90
C TYR A 99 11.30 13.98 -8.27
N THR A 100 10.51 13.87 -9.33
CA THR A 100 10.89 14.40 -10.66
C THR A 100 11.04 15.93 -10.62
N TRP A 101 10.08 16.61 -10.01
CA TRP A 101 10.17 18.05 -9.74
C TRP A 101 11.37 18.40 -8.84
N GLY A 102 11.64 17.57 -7.83
CA GLY A 102 12.80 17.71 -6.96
C GLY A 102 14.12 17.69 -7.73
N ILE A 103 14.29 16.70 -8.64
CA ILE A 103 15.48 16.60 -9.52
C ILE A 103 15.61 17.90 -10.34
N LEU A 104 14.55 18.36 -10.98
CA LEU A 104 14.56 19.57 -11.79
C LEU A 104 14.95 20.81 -10.98
N VAL A 105 14.36 21.00 -9.80
CA VAL A 105 14.67 22.15 -8.93
C VAL A 105 16.13 22.17 -8.53
N TYR A 106 16.68 21.04 -8.06
CA TYR A 106 18.07 20.96 -7.67
C TYR A 106 19.03 21.12 -8.84
N TRP A 107 18.70 20.54 -10.00
CA TRP A 107 19.47 20.72 -11.22
C TRP A 107 19.56 22.19 -11.63
N ILE A 108 18.42 22.89 -11.61
CA ILE A 108 18.38 24.34 -11.89
C ILE A 108 19.25 25.10 -10.89
N VAL A 109 19.24 24.73 -9.59
CA VAL A 109 20.09 25.36 -8.58
C VAL A 109 21.58 25.19 -8.92
N VAL A 110 22.00 23.96 -9.27
CA VAL A 110 23.41 23.70 -9.60
C VAL A 110 23.84 24.47 -10.85
N VAL A 111 23.01 24.45 -11.91
CA VAL A 111 23.28 25.19 -13.15
C VAL A 111 23.33 26.70 -12.90
N ALA A 112 22.35 27.24 -12.17
CA ALA A 112 22.31 28.67 -11.85
C ALA A 112 23.51 29.11 -11.01
N MET A 113 23.93 28.30 -10.04
CA MET A 113 25.12 28.58 -9.24
C MET A 113 26.42 28.47 -10.09
N GLY A 114 26.49 27.46 -10.96
CA GLY A 114 27.61 27.30 -11.89
C GLY A 114 27.75 28.51 -12.85
N LEU A 115 26.64 28.90 -13.48
CA LEU A 115 26.60 30.09 -14.34
C LEU A 115 26.97 31.37 -13.58
N MET A 116 26.41 31.53 -12.37
CA MET A 116 26.73 32.67 -11.52
C MET A 116 28.24 32.73 -11.22
N MET A 117 28.87 31.59 -10.91
CA MET A 117 30.30 31.52 -10.63
C MET A 117 31.14 31.76 -11.90
N LEU A 118 30.68 31.23 -13.03
CA LEU A 118 31.38 31.41 -14.33
C LEU A 118 31.48 32.89 -14.73
N PHE A 119 30.43 33.66 -14.46
CA PHE A 119 30.36 35.09 -14.79
C PHE A 119 30.72 36.00 -13.61
N ALA A 120 30.93 35.43 -12.42
CA ALA A 120 31.37 36.23 -11.27
C ALA A 120 32.79 36.75 -11.44
N LYS A 121 33.02 38.05 -11.12
CA LYS A 121 34.37 38.58 -11.08
C LYS A 121 35.09 37.97 -9.88
N ASP A 122 36.40 37.70 -10.01
CA ASP A 122 37.25 37.09 -8.96
C ASP A 122 37.14 37.76 -7.58
N LYS A 123 36.75 39.02 -7.54
CA LYS A 123 36.46 39.78 -6.29
C LYS A 123 35.36 39.20 -5.42
N VAL A 124 34.48 38.38 -5.98
CA VAL A 124 33.40 37.73 -5.21
C VAL A 124 33.92 36.59 -4.34
N VAL A 125 34.92 35.84 -4.86
CA VAL A 125 35.53 34.71 -4.14
C VAL A 125 36.64 35.21 -3.20
N SER A 126 37.45 36.15 -3.64
CA SER A 126 38.60 36.70 -2.86
C SER A 126 38.15 37.64 -1.72
N GLY A 127 37.00 38.28 -1.85
CA GLY A 127 36.49 39.21 -0.84
C GLY A 127 36.09 38.56 0.51
N ASP A 128 35.90 37.25 0.53
CA ASP A 128 35.50 36.54 1.77
C ASP A 128 36.69 36.24 2.70
N ILE A 129 37.91 36.20 2.13
CA ILE A 129 39.13 35.93 2.89
C ILE A 129 39.71 37.23 3.46
N ALA A 130 39.53 38.37 2.78
CA ALA A 130 40.19 39.62 3.11
C ALA A 130 39.41 40.59 4.01
N ARG A 131 38.11 40.49 4.12
CA ARG A 131 37.26 41.32 4.98
C ARG A 131 36.07 40.55 5.52
N ALA A 132 36.05 40.36 6.83
CA ALA A 132 34.83 40.09 7.55
C ALA A 132 33.95 41.36 7.50
N ASP A 133 33.34 41.67 6.35
CA ASP A 133 32.31 42.68 6.28
C ASP A 133 31.05 42.13 6.97
N THR A 134 30.99 42.38 8.26
CA THR A 134 29.87 42.00 9.15
C THR A 134 28.65 42.85 8.93
N ARG A 135 28.63 43.78 7.97
CA ARG A 135 27.51 44.69 7.72
C ARG A 135 26.33 43.90 7.17
N VAL A 136 25.29 43.90 7.97
CA VAL A 136 24.00 43.31 7.66
C VAL A 136 23.29 44.13 6.60
N LYS A 137 23.02 43.57 5.43
CA LYS A 137 22.32 44.28 4.35
C LYS A 137 20.88 44.60 4.75
N PRO A 138 20.40 45.84 4.49
CA PRO A 138 18.99 46.14 4.70
C PRO A 138 18.12 45.30 3.78
N LEU A 139 17.01 44.80 4.31
CA LEU A 139 16.04 43.99 3.59
C LEU A 139 14.88 44.87 3.16
N ASN A 140 14.49 44.82 1.89
CA ASN A 140 13.23 45.40 1.41
C ASN A 140 12.03 44.55 1.87
N ALA A 141 10.81 45.10 1.70
CA ALA A 141 9.57 44.45 2.13
C ALA A 141 9.38 43.06 1.51
N TYR A 142 9.68 42.91 0.22
CA TYR A 142 9.61 41.62 -0.48
C TYR A 142 10.55 40.57 0.12
N SER A 143 11.80 40.95 0.37
CA SER A 143 12.77 40.04 1.00
C SER A 143 12.35 39.62 2.41
N LYS A 144 11.78 40.55 3.21
CA LYS A 144 11.24 40.23 4.53
C LYS A 144 10.07 39.25 4.43
N PHE A 145 9.15 39.47 3.50
CA PHE A 145 8.03 38.57 3.23
C PHE A 145 8.51 37.17 2.86
N VAL A 146 9.46 37.05 1.90
CA VAL A 146 9.99 35.73 1.47
C VAL A 146 10.67 35.00 2.62
N ILE A 147 11.44 35.69 3.46
CA ILE A 147 12.07 35.09 4.66
C ILE A 147 11.00 34.61 5.65
N ALA A 148 10.01 35.44 5.96
CA ALA A 148 8.94 35.06 6.87
C ALA A 148 8.15 33.84 6.36
N LEU A 149 7.80 33.83 5.07
CA LEU A 149 7.14 32.69 4.42
C LEU A 149 8.00 31.43 4.47
N SER A 150 9.30 31.55 4.18
CA SER A 150 10.24 30.42 4.24
C SER A 150 10.36 29.86 5.65
N LEU A 151 10.45 30.70 6.66
CA LEU A 151 10.48 30.27 8.07
C LEU A 151 9.18 29.59 8.49
N PHE A 152 8.03 30.13 8.06
CA PHE A 152 6.73 29.49 8.28
C PHE A 152 6.68 28.10 7.65
N VAL A 153 7.12 27.93 6.40
CA VAL A 153 7.14 26.64 5.71
C VAL A 153 8.09 25.66 6.41
N ILE A 154 9.29 26.10 6.82
CA ILE A 154 10.25 25.27 7.57
C ILE A 154 9.64 24.80 8.90
N LEU A 155 9.05 25.71 9.66
CA LEU A 155 8.43 25.39 10.95
C LEU A 155 7.26 24.42 10.76
N SER A 156 6.37 24.67 9.79
CA SER A 156 5.26 23.79 9.44
C SER A 156 5.75 22.39 9.03
N ASN A 157 6.85 22.32 8.26
CA ASN A 157 7.46 21.05 7.89
C ASN A 157 8.03 20.30 9.11
N ALA A 158 8.65 21.01 10.06
CA ALA A 158 9.13 20.42 11.31
C ALA A 158 7.98 19.89 12.18
N VAL A 159 6.88 20.65 12.27
CA VAL A 159 5.65 20.21 12.99
C VAL A 159 5.08 18.94 12.33
N GLN A 160 4.98 18.90 11.00
CA GLN A 160 4.52 17.71 10.29
C GLN A 160 5.43 16.51 10.56
N ALA A 161 6.75 16.70 10.56
CA ALA A 161 7.71 15.65 10.86
C ALA A 161 7.52 15.10 12.29
N LEU A 162 7.37 15.99 13.26
CA LEU A 162 7.15 15.64 14.66
C LEU A 162 5.84 14.85 14.84
N ILE A 163 4.75 15.31 14.25
CA ILE A 163 3.44 14.65 14.32
C ILE A 163 3.50 13.27 13.66
N SER A 164 4.19 13.12 12.53
CA SER A 164 4.24 11.86 11.79
C SER A 164 5.29 10.86 12.30
N SER A 165 6.37 11.34 12.91
CA SER A 165 7.52 10.51 13.30
C SER A 165 7.74 10.42 14.80
N GLY A 166 7.21 11.36 15.61
CA GLY A 166 7.48 11.48 17.02
C GLY A 166 8.80 12.16 17.32
N ILE A 167 9.20 12.12 18.60
CA ILE A 167 10.39 12.81 19.13
C ILE A 167 11.60 11.86 19.12
N PRO A 168 12.76 12.24 18.53
CA PRO A 168 13.98 11.46 18.64
C PRO A 168 14.42 11.25 20.11
N PRO A 169 15.15 10.19 20.46
CA PRO A 169 15.77 9.17 19.60
C PRO A 169 14.98 7.86 19.51
N TYR A 170 13.76 7.80 19.95
CA TYR A 170 12.99 6.57 20.06
C TYR A 170 12.33 6.20 18.73
N SER A 171 12.50 4.94 18.28
CA SER A 171 11.80 4.44 17.09
C SER A 171 10.47 3.82 17.46
N GLY A 172 9.44 4.18 16.72
CA GLY A 172 8.10 3.60 16.84
C GLY A 172 7.91 2.44 15.89
N LYS A 173 6.89 1.62 16.18
CA LYS A 173 6.42 0.62 15.22
C LYS A 173 5.71 1.30 14.06
N GLY A 174 6.10 0.99 12.89
CA GLY A 174 5.48 1.45 11.66
C GLY A 174 6.46 1.37 10.51
N ASP A 175 5.94 1.47 9.33
CA ASP A 175 6.75 1.43 8.13
C ASP A 175 6.65 2.80 7.44
N PRO A 176 7.81 3.42 7.16
CA PRO A 176 9.13 3.06 7.69
C PRO A 176 9.19 3.26 9.20
N GLU A 177 10.09 2.55 9.89
CA GLU A 177 10.33 2.77 11.31
C GLU A 177 10.65 4.23 11.59
N ARG A 178 9.99 4.76 12.60
CA ARG A 178 10.08 6.17 12.93
C ARG A 178 10.54 6.35 14.36
N ILE A 179 11.33 7.38 14.57
CA ILE A 179 11.84 7.72 15.89
C ILE A 179 10.70 8.31 16.73
N SER A 180 10.42 7.73 17.90
CA SER A 180 9.36 8.16 18.80
C SER A 180 9.69 7.85 20.26
N LEU A 181 9.26 8.71 21.17
CA LEU A 181 9.31 8.47 22.61
C LEU A 181 8.27 7.42 23.05
N ASN A 182 7.25 7.18 22.27
CA ASN A 182 6.18 6.24 22.53
C ASN A 182 5.84 5.46 21.29
N ASN A 183 6.00 4.13 21.33
CA ASN A 183 5.70 3.23 20.21
C ASN A 183 4.26 3.32 19.70
N THR A 184 3.32 3.80 20.51
CA THR A 184 1.94 4.01 20.10
C THR A 184 1.72 5.32 19.38
N TRP A 185 2.66 6.26 19.49
CA TRP A 185 2.50 7.63 19.00
C TRP A 185 2.70 7.74 17.50
N THR A 186 3.73 7.12 16.99
CA THR A 186 4.17 7.30 15.59
C THR A 186 3.20 6.80 14.52
N SER A 187 2.51 5.69 14.76
CA SER A 187 1.55 5.18 13.78
C SER A 187 0.15 5.76 13.96
N GLY A 188 -0.14 6.32 15.15
CA GLY A 188 -1.47 6.77 15.55
C GLY A 188 -1.71 8.26 15.36
N VAL A 189 -0.71 9.11 15.60
CA VAL A 189 -0.93 10.56 15.68
C VAL A 189 -1.28 11.15 14.31
N TRP A 190 -0.50 10.85 13.27
CA TRP A 190 -0.80 11.35 11.93
C TRP A 190 -2.13 10.80 11.39
N LYS A 191 -2.47 9.55 11.64
CA LYS A 191 -3.78 9.00 11.28
C LYS A 191 -4.94 9.72 11.97
N ARG A 192 -4.75 10.20 13.20
CA ARG A 192 -5.77 11.01 13.89
C ARG A 192 -5.94 12.39 13.26
N PHE A 193 -4.87 12.96 12.73
CA PHE A 193 -4.86 14.27 12.07
C PHE A 193 -5.06 14.18 10.55
N GLU A 194 -4.94 13.01 9.94
CA GLU A 194 -5.10 12.84 8.49
C GLU A 194 -6.47 13.33 8.01
N LYS A 195 -7.56 12.98 8.70
CA LYS A 195 -8.89 13.46 8.37
C LYS A 195 -9.09 14.98 8.60
N PRO A 196 -8.72 15.55 9.75
CA PRO A 196 -8.83 17.01 9.97
C PRO A 196 -7.98 17.85 9.04
N PHE A 197 -6.81 17.36 8.62
CA PHE A 197 -5.90 18.11 7.76
C PHE A 197 -6.06 17.77 6.27
N SER A 198 -6.86 16.78 5.91
CA SER A 198 -7.23 16.50 4.53
C SER A 198 -8.47 17.33 4.15
N PHE A 199 -8.31 18.61 3.89
CA PHE A 199 -9.43 19.50 3.62
C PHE A 199 -10.23 19.13 2.37
N THR A 200 -9.59 18.52 1.38
CA THR A 200 -10.27 18.05 0.15
C THR A 200 -10.74 16.62 0.23
N GLY A 201 -10.30 15.85 1.23
CA GLY A 201 -10.58 14.41 1.30
C GLY A 201 -9.90 13.57 0.20
N ALA A 202 -9.11 14.19 -0.67
CA ALA A 202 -8.56 13.52 -1.86
C ALA A 202 -7.67 12.30 -1.57
N ASN A 203 -7.18 12.18 -0.34
CA ASN A 203 -6.36 11.04 0.08
C ASN A 203 -7.11 10.05 0.97
N ILE A 204 -8.41 10.25 1.19
CA ILE A 204 -9.27 9.30 1.87
C ILE A 204 -9.78 8.33 0.81
N VAL A 205 -9.39 7.07 0.95
CA VAL A 205 -9.87 5.97 0.10
C VAL A 205 -10.89 5.20 0.90
N GLU A 206 -12.05 4.96 0.30
CA GLU A 206 -13.11 4.15 0.92
C GLU A 206 -12.61 2.73 1.17
N ASP A 207 -12.96 2.13 2.32
CA ASP A 207 -12.64 0.74 2.59
C ASP A 207 -13.36 -0.15 1.56
N PRO A 208 -12.76 -1.24 1.08
CA PRO A 208 -13.28 -2.04 -0.02
C PRO A 208 -14.58 -2.75 0.37
N PHE A 209 -15.36 -3.15 -0.64
CA PHE A 209 -16.46 -4.08 -0.44
C PHE A 209 -15.94 -5.40 0.11
N ILE A 210 -16.57 -5.90 1.15
CA ILE A 210 -16.31 -7.24 1.72
C ILE A 210 -17.62 -8.02 1.70
N ALA A 211 -17.61 -9.16 1.06
CA ALA A 211 -18.80 -10.03 0.97
C ALA A 211 -19.31 -10.40 2.37
N GLY A 212 -20.61 -10.27 2.56
CA GLY A 212 -21.28 -10.54 3.85
C GLY A 212 -21.19 -9.41 4.89
N GLU A 213 -20.35 -8.36 4.70
CA GLU A 213 -20.36 -7.21 5.60
C GLU A 213 -21.51 -6.25 5.25
N PRO A 214 -22.32 -5.83 6.24
CA PRO A 214 -23.44 -4.92 6.03
C PRO A 214 -22.91 -3.48 5.92
N LYS A 215 -22.26 -3.15 4.82
CA LYS A 215 -21.72 -1.81 4.56
C LYS A 215 -22.07 -1.37 3.16
N ASP A 216 -22.76 -0.23 3.07
CA ASP A 216 -22.92 0.45 1.80
C ASP A 216 -21.58 1.05 1.35
N ILE A 217 -21.22 0.77 0.13
CA ILE A 217 -20.07 1.35 -0.55
C ILE A 217 -20.52 2.14 -1.77
N SER A 218 -19.70 3.09 -2.19
CA SER A 218 -19.99 3.94 -3.35
C SER A 218 -19.96 3.17 -4.67
N VAL A 219 -19.26 2.03 -4.72
CA VAL A 219 -19.11 1.21 -5.93
C VAL A 219 -20.39 0.46 -6.23
N LYS A 220 -20.94 0.68 -7.43
CA LYS A 220 -22.08 -0.09 -7.95
C LYS A 220 -21.57 -1.22 -8.82
N PHE A 221 -22.05 -2.43 -8.55
CA PHE A 221 -21.68 -3.62 -9.32
C PHE A 221 -22.75 -3.96 -10.36
N ASN A 222 -22.27 -4.37 -11.53
CA ASN A 222 -23.09 -5.01 -12.56
C ASN A 222 -22.78 -6.51 -12.56
N SER A 223 -23.77 -7.36 -12.42
CA SER A 223 -23.60 -8.81 -12.41
C SER A 223 -23.67 -9.48 -13.79
N ASP A 224 -23.85 -8.70 -14.86
CA ASP A 224 -23.91 -9.23 -16.22
C ASP A 224 -22.50 -9.39 -16.82
N PRO A 225 -22.01 -10.63 -17.06
CA PRO A 225 -20.71 -10.85 -17.65
C PRO A 225 -20.54 -10.21 -19.04
N SER A 226 -21.65 -10.10 -19.79
CA SER A 226 -21.64 -9.49 -21.12
C SER A 226 -21.41 -7.98 -21.11
N ALA A 227 -21.61 -7.32 -19.98
CA ALA A 227 -21.33 -5.89 -19.81
C ALA A 227 -19.85 -5.58 -19.52
N GLY A 228 -19.04 -6.61 -19.28
CA GLY A 228 -17.61 -6.49 -19.02
C GLY A 228 -16.79 -6.08 -20.25
N ALA A 229 -15.47 -6.03 -20.08
CA ALA A 229 -14.54 -5.54 -21.08
C ALA A 229 -14.24 -6.54 -22.21
N PHE A 230 -14.39 -7.85 -21.96
CA PHE A 230 -14.04 -8.86 -22.97
C PHE A 230 -15.08 -8.97 -24.07
N THR A 231 -14.60 -9.16 -25.30
CA THR A 231 -15.48 -9.40 -26.45
C THR A 231 -16.15 -10.77 -26.36
N ASP A 232 -15.45 -11.74 -25.79
CA ASP A 232 -15.92 -13.10 -25.60
C ASP A 232 -15.66 -13.53 -24.15
N VAL A 233 -16.70 -13.99 -23.48
CA VAL A 233 -16.64 -14.59 -22.14
C VAL A 233 -17.18 -15.99 -22.25
N LYS A 234 -16.37 -16.97 -21.84
CA LYS A 234 -16.75 -18.38 -21.89
C LYS A 234 -17.99 -18.65 -21.00
N PRO A 235 -18.74 -19.70 -21.29
CA PRO A 235 -19.94 -20.05 -20.52
C PRO A 235 -19.68 -20.16 -19.02
N ALA A 236 -20.74 -20.02 -18.25
CA ALA A 236 -20.65 -20.12 -16.79
C ALA A 236 -20.19 -21.50 -16.34
N LEU A 237 -19.34 -21.50 -15.29
CA LEU A 237 -18.90 -22.73 -14.66
C LEU A 237 -20.11 -23.49 -14.10
N SER A 238 -20.10 -24.82 -14.24
CA SER A 238 -21.15 -25.66 -13.70
C SER A 238 -20.98 -25.83 -12.19
N VAL A 239 -22.10 -25.77 -11.47
CA VAL A 239 -22.18 -26.10 -10.05
C VAL A 239 -22.27 -27.62 -9.91
N LYS A 240 -21.32 -28.22 -9.19
CA LYS A 240 -21.31 -29.65 -8.86
C LYS A 240 -22.10 -29.94 -7.59
N ASN A 241 -21.92 -29.09 -6.58
CA ASN A 241 -22.53 -29.23 -5.27
C ASN A 241 -22.67 -27.88 -4.56
N SER A 242 -23.62 -27.77 -3.64
CA SER A 242 -23.80 -26.58 -2.80
C SER A 242 -24.43 -26.98 -1.47
N PHE A 243 -23.80 -26.57 -0.36
CA PHE A 243 -24.29 -26.86 0.99
C PHE A 243 -23.96 -25.69 1.93
N PRO A 244 -24.74 -25.48 3.00
CA PRO A 244 -24.45 -24.49 4.01
C PRO A 244 -23.10 -24.78 4.69
N LEU A 245 -22.32 -23.76 5.02
CA LEU A 245 -21.15 -23.95 5.90
C LEU A 245 -21.66 -24.49 7.25
N PRO A 246 -21.17 -25.67 7.73
CA PRO A 246 -21.77 -26.36 8.87
C PRO A 246 -21.51 -25.71 10.24
N PHE A 247 -20.81 -24.59 10.28
CA PHE A 247 -20.55 -23.82 11.48
C PHE A 247 -20.50 -22.32 11.18
N GLU A 248 -20.69 -21.51 12.22
CA GLU A 248 -20.59 -20.05 12.15
C GLU A 248 -19.17 -19.62 12.54
N THR A 249 -18.51 -18.83 11.69
CA THR A 249 -17.22 -18.27 12.06
C THR A 249 -17.40 -17.05 12.94
N LYS A 250 -16.58 -16.93 13.97
CA LYS A 250 -16.56 -15.80 14.90
C LYS A 250 -15.16 -15.22 14.98
N GLY A 251 -15.07 -13.92 15.04
CA GLY A 251 -13.84 -13.18 15.34
C GLY A 251 -13.90 -12.56 16.73
N ILE A 252 -13.10 -11.53 16.95
CA ILE A 252 -13.00 -10.84 18.24
C ILE A 252 -14.39 -10.37 18.69
N PHE A 253 -14.76 -10.73 19.93
CA PHE A 253 -16.06 -10.45 20.55
C PHE A 253 -17.26 -11.04 19.78
N GLY A 254 -17.08 -12.17 19.12
CA GLY A 254 -18.15 -12.82 18.36
C GLY A 254 -18.55 -12.07 17.08
N LYS A 255 -17.75 -11.12 16.61
CA LYS A 255 -18.05 -10.26 15.46
C LYS A 255 -17.39 -10.75 14.17
N GLY A 256 -17.76 -10.09 13.07
CA GLY A 256 -17.20 -10.33 11.76
C GLY A 256 -18.03 -11.32 10.94
N VAL A 257 -17.60 -11.50 9.70
CA VAL A 257 -18.21 -12.42 8.75
C VAL A 257 -17.18 -13.39 8.21
N THR A 258 -17.61 -14.54 7.71
CA THR A 258 -16.73 -15.51 7.06
C THR A 258 -16.06 -14.88 5.87
N SER A 259 -14.75 -15.07 5.74
CA SER A 259 -13.93 -14.55 4.65
C SER A 259 -12.82 -15.55 4.34
N GLY A 260 -12.18 -15.41 3.21
CA GLY A 260 -11.01 -16.19 2.81
C GLY A 260 -11.18 -17.69 2.94
N LEU A 261 -10.84 -18.41 1.88
CA LEU A 261 -10.83 -19.87 1.83
C LEU A 261 -9.48 -20.30 1.25
N ALA A 262 -8.90 -21.34 1.83
CA ALA A 262 -7.67 -21.95 1.36
C ALA A 262 -7.75 -23.47 1.48
N TYR A 263 -7.05 -24.18 0.60
CA TYR A 263 -6.92 -25.64 0.65
C TYR A 263 -5.48 -26.06 0.84
N ASN A 264 -5.26 -27.02 1.73
CA ASN A 264 -3.96 -27.67 1.96
C ASN A 264 -4.01 -29.10 1.41
N ALA A 265 -3.37 -29.30 0.26
CA ALA A 265 -3.33 -30.61 -0.38
C ALA A 265 -2.53 -31.66 0.41
N LYS A 266 -1.59 -31.24 1.28
CA LYS A 266 -0.77 -32.15 2.08
C LYS A 266 -1.61 -32.92 3.12
N ASN A 267 -2.54 -32.20 3.76
CA ASN A 267 -3.32 -32.73 4.88
C ASN A 267 -4.79 -32.91 4.53
N ASP A 268 -5.19 -32.63 3.28
CA ASP A 268 -6.58 -32.61 2.81
C ASP A 268 -7.51 -31.78 3.72
N THR A 269 -7.09 -30.57 4.05
CA THR A 269 -7.79 -29.67 4.97
C THR A 269 -8.10 -28.34 4.31
N PHE A 270 -9.20 -27.70 4.74
CA PHE A 270 -9.48 -26.32 4.38
C PHE A 270 -9.17 -25.37 5.54
N GLY A 271 -8.78 -24.16 5.19
CA GLY A 271 -8.61 -23.04 6.12
C GLY A 271 -9.58 -21.94 5.78
N ILE A 272 -10.28 -21.42 6.78
CA ILE A 272 -11.27 -20.34 6.63
C ILE A 272 -10.89 -19.21 7.59
N SER A 273 -11.02 -17.96 7.15
CA SER A 273 -10.85 -16.80 8.01
C SER A 273 -12.18 -16.08 8.27
N ASN A 274 -12.16 -15.23 9.30
CA ASN A 274 -13.24 -14.31 9.64
C ASN A 274 -12.68 -12.89 9.65
N THR A 275 -13.45 -11.91 9.18
CA THR A 275 -13.00 -10.52 9.02
C THR A 275 -12.48 -9.87 10.30
N GLU A 276 -12.88 -10.35 11.47
CA GLU A 276 -12.41 -9.87 12.79
C GLU A 276 -11.39 -10.82 13.43
N GLY A 277 -10.60 -11.55 12.62
CA GLY A 277 -9.42 -12.27 13.07
C GLY A 277 -9.66 -13.69 13.58
N GLY A 278 -10.82 -14.28 13.32
CA GLY A 278 -11.02 -15.73 13.50
C GLY A 278 -10.31 -16.51 12.39
N VAL A 279 -9.71 -17.66 12.72
CA VAL A 279 -9.16 -18.64 11.79
C VAL A 279 -9.61 -20.04 12.16
N TYR A 280 -10.02 -20.79 11.17
CA TYR A 280 -10.63 -22.09 11.32
C TYR A 280 -9.95 -23.11 10.41
N PHE A 281 -9.61 -24.26 10.94
CA PHE A 281 -9.12 -25.41 10.22
C PHE A 281 -10.25 -26.44 10.14
N THR A 282 -10.52 -26.98 8.97
CA THR A 282 -11.55 -27.99 8.75
C THR A 282 -11.01 -29.19 8.03
N ASP A 283 -11.72 -30.32 8.11
CA ASP A 283 -11.48 -31.47 7.24
C ASP A 283 -11.95 -31.21 5.79
N ALA A 284 -11.82 -32.21 4.94
CA ALA A 284 -12.23 -32.18 3.54
C ALA A 284 -13.74 -31.97 3.34
N ASN A 285 -14.54 -32.21 4.36
CA ASN A 285 -16.00 -32.06 4.36
C ASN A 285 -16.45 -30.79 5.08
N PHE A 286 -15.54 -29.86 5.33
CA PHE A 286 -15.78 -28.61 6.06
C PHE A 286 -16.23 -28.78 7.53
N LYS A 287 -16.00 -29.95 8.14
CA LYS A 287 -16.18 -30.11 9.56
C LYS A 287 -15.02 -29.45 10.31
N GLU A 288 -15.33 -28.59 11.27
CA GLU A 288 -14.32 -27.89 12.08
C GLU A 288 -13.42 -28.89 12.84
N ILE A 289 -12.11 -28.70 12.73
CA ILE A 289 -11.08 -29.44 13.47
C ILE A 289 -10.55 -28.58 14.63
N ALA A 290 -10.21 -27.33 14.33
CA ALA A 290 -9.67 -26.38 15.31
C ALA A 290 -9.91 -24.95 14.86
N HIS A 291 -10.00 -24.02 15.83
CA HIS A 291 -10.03 -22.60 15.54
C HIS A 291 -9.25 -21.78 16.57
N ALA A 292 -8.89 -20.57 16.17
CA ALA A 292 -8.36 -19.55 17.07
C ALA A 292 -8.88 -18.17 16.66
N VAL A 293 -9.03 -17.30 17.65
CA VAL A 293 -9.34 -15.88 17.45
C VAL A 293 -8.14 -15.07 17.91
N ILE A 294 -7.54 -14.32 16.97
CA ILE A 294 -6.35 -13.52 17.21
C ILE A 294 -6.67 -12.38 18.19
N ASP A 295 -5.86 -12.21 19.24
CA ASP A 295 -6.07 -11.13 20.18
C ASP A 295 -5.83 -9.76 19.56
N LYS A 296 -6.65 -8.77 19.95
CA LYS A 296 -6.68 -7.43 19.35
C LYS A 296 -5.32 -6.70 19.34
N PRO A 297 -4.47 -6.76 20.38
CA PRO A 297 -3.13 -6.17 20.33
C PRO A 297 -2.26 -6.75 19.23
N ASN A 298 -2.43 -8.03 18.93
CA ASN A 298 -1.69 -8.72 17.87
C ASN A 298 -2.26 -8.49 16.48
N GLY A 299 -3.57 -8.27 16.38
CA GLY A 299 -4.29 -7.92 15.15
C GLY A 299 -4.39 -6.42 14.86
N ARG A 300 -3.80 -5.55 15.68
CA ARG A 300 -4.01 -4.09 15.61
C ARG A 300 -3.82 -3.49 14.22
N ASN A 301 -2.83 -3.96 13.48
CA ASN A 301 -2.48 -3.42 12.17
C ASN A 301 -3.23 -4.10 11.03
N ILE A 302 -3.96 -5.18 11.32
CA ILE A 302 -4.77 -5.88 10.34
C ILE A 302 -6.11 -5.17 10.24
N LYS A 303 -6.44 -4.72 9.05
CA LYS A 303 -7.76 -4.21 8.75
C LYS A 303 -8.55 -5.32 8.09
N LYS A 304 -9.60 -5.80 8.74
CA LYS A 304 -10.48 -6.85 8.23
C LYS A 304 -9.73 -7.98 7.52
N ALA A 305 -9.60 -9.12 8.11
CA ALA A 305 -9.02 -10.29 7.45
C ALA A 305 -9.92 -10.74 6.28
N VAL A 306 -9.40 -10.79 5.07
CA VAL A 306 -10.22 -10.91 3.85
C VAL A 306 -9.86 -12.10 2.97
N ALA A 307 -8.65 -12.64 3.11
CA ALA A 307 -8.21 -13.76 2.29
C ALA A 307 -7.17 -14.60 3.03
N SER A 308 -7.12 -15.88 2.70
CA SER A 308 -6.20 -16.84 3.30
C SER A 308 -5.58 -17.74 2.25
N THR A 309 -4.37 -18.26 2.56
CA THR A 309 -3.69 -19.31 1.79
C THR A 309 -2.85 -20.16 2.73
N PHE A 310 -2.50 -21.36 2.30
CA PHE A 310 -1.55 -22.19 3.04
C PHE A 310 -0.10 -21.98 2.57
N VAL A 311 0.82 -21.89 3.53
CA VAL A 311 2.27 -21.95 3.33
C VAL A 311 2.79 -23.11 4.16
N GLY A 312 2.98 -24.27 3.54
CA GLY A 312 3.13 -25.51 4.27
C GLY A 312 1.88 -25.84 5.10
N ASP A 313 2.05 -26.04 6.40
CA ASP A 313 0.93 -26.31 7.32
C ASP A 313 0.37 -25.01 7.96
N MET A 314 0.95 -23.86 7.63
CA MET A 314 0.51 -22.56 8.17
C MET A 314 -0.62 -21.98 7.33
N LEU A 315 -1.73 -21.62 7.97
CA LEU A 315 -2.75 -20.79 7.37
C LEU A 315 -2.34 -19.32 7.51
N VAL A 316 -1.97 -18.72 6.39
CA VAL A 316 -1.60 -17.31 6.28
C VAL A 316 -2.82 -16.52 5.88
N THR A 317 -3.15 -15.51 6.64
CA THR A 317 -4.31 -14.64 6.40
C THR A 317 -3.85 -13.20 6.21
N THR A 318 -4.46 -12.48 5.27
CA THR A 318 -4.19 -11.06 5.00
C THR A 318 -5.40 -10.20 5.30
N GLY A 319 -5.14 -9.02 5.88
CA GLY A 319 -6.10 -7.93 5.86
C GLY A 319 -6.12 -7.22 4.51
N PHE A 320 -7.20 -6.49 4.20
CA PHE A 320 -7.27 -5.77 2.91
C PHE A 320 -6.14 -4.72 2.74
N ASN A 321 -5.50 -4.31 3.81
CA ASN A 321 -4.33 -3.41 3.82
C ASN A 321 -2.98 -4.13 3.64
N LYS A 322 -3.00 -5.41 3.25
CA LYS A 322 -1.83 -6.27 3.05
C LYS A 322 -1.03 -6.59 4.32
N THR A 323 -1.61 -6.41 5.48
CA THR A 323 -1.03 -6.88 6.74
C THR A 323 -1.40 -8.33 6.94
N THR A 324 -0.42 -9.19 7.23
CA THR A 324 -0.63 -10.63 7.36
C THR A 324 -0.31 -11.16 8.76
N PHE A 325 -0.93 -12.26 9.09
CA PHE A 325 -0.58 -13.13 10.21
C PHE A 325 -0.66 -14.60 9.77
N ALA A 326 -0.09 -15.51 10.53
CA ALA A 326 -0.15 -16.93 10.25
C ALA A 326 -0.38 -17.74 11.53
N VAL A 327 -1.18 -18.79 11.39
CA VAL A 327 -1.48 -19.74 12.45
C VAL A 327 -1.16 -21.15 11.94
N LYS A 328 -0.56 -21.98 12.76
CA LYS A 328 -0.23 -23.38 12.41
C LYS A 328 -0.73 -24.36 13.48
N PRO A 329 -1.10 -25.58 13.10
CA PRO A 329 -1.29 -26.68 14.04
C PRO A 329 0.02 -27.07 14.72
N VAL A 330 -0.04 -27.45 16.00
CA VAL A 330 1.08 -27.96 16.79
C VAL A 330 0.62 -29.13 17.68
N GLU A 331 1.49 -30.07 17.92
CA GLU A 331 1.19 -31.22 18.80
C GLU A 331 1.05 -30.81 20.26
N LYS A 332 1.89 -29.85 20.70
CA LYS A 332 1.90 -29.36 22.06
C LYS A 332 1.89 -27.84 22.05
N VAL A 333 0.88 -27.27 22.67
CA VAL A 333 0.73 -25.80 22.79
C VAL A 333 1.51 -25.31 24.00
N ASP A 334 2.28 -24.24 23.80
CA ASP A 334 2.75 -23.43 24.91
C ASP A 334 1.60 -22.55 25.40
N ALA A 335 1.12 -22.81 26.62
CA ALA A 335 0.00 -22.09 27.21
C ALA A 335 0.23 -20.58 27.30
N TYR A 336 1.49 -20.14 27.54
CA TYR A 336 1.83 -18.71 27.54
C TYR A 336 1.71 -18.10 26.13
N HIS A 337 2.15 -18.83 25.10
CA HIS A 337 2.04 -18.41 23.71
C HIS A 337 0.58 -18.30 23.29
N GLU A 338 -0.23 -19.30 23.58
CA GLU A 338 -1.66 -19.31 23.29
C GLU A 338 -2.37 -18.12 23.95
N TRP A 339 -2.18 -17.93 25.24
CA TRP A 339 -2.80 -16.82 25.98
C TRP A 339 -2.35 -15.44 25.49
N ARG A 340 -1.12 -15.33 25.01
CA ARG A 340 -0.56 -14.05 24.53
C ARG A 340 -1.09 -13.65 23.17
N TYR A 341 -1.32 -14.61 22.28
CA TYR A 341 -1.64 -14.32 20.87
C TYR A 341 -3.08 -14.58 20.49
N PHE A 342 -3.75 -15.45 21.21
CA PHE A 342 -5.14 -15.79 20.96
C PHE A 342 -6.01 -15.32 22.14
N ARG A 343 -7.18 -14.81 21.80
CA ARG A 343 -8.22 -14.52 22.75
C ARG A 343 -9.07 -15.74 23.05
N GLU A 344 -9.18 -16.61 22.06
CA GLU A 344 -9.92 -17.86 22.10
C GLU A 344 -9.18 -18.85 21.19
N SER A 345 -9.09 -20.10 21.60
CA SER A 345 -8.48 -21.19 20.85
C SER A 345 -9.03 -22.51 21.35
N THR A 346 -9.21 -23.46 20.43
CA THR A 346 -9.52 -24.86 20.81
C THR A 346 -8.29 -25.64 21.24
N GLY A 347 -7.13 -25.03 21.28
CA GLY A 347 -5.84 -25.68 21.52
C GLY A 347 -5.27 -26.32 20.25
N GLY A 348 -4.04 -26.77 20.33
CA GLY A 348 -3.35 -27.34 19.18
C GLY A 348 -2.99 -26.36 18.08
N LEU A 349 -3.07 -25.05 18.33
CA LEU A 349 -2.73 -23.99 17.39
C LEU A 349 -1.68 -23.04 17.99
N GLU A 350 -0.81 -22.53 17.12
CA GLU A 350 0.22 -21.56 17.47
C GLU A 350 0.28 -20.43 16.43
N SER A 351 0.56 -19.20 16.88
CA SER A 351 0.88 -18.10 15.99
C SER A 351 2.26 -18.33 15.37
N ALA A 352 2.30 -18.57 14.06
CA ALA A 352 3.53 -18.91 13.36
C ALA A 352 4.36 -17.66 13.02
N TRP A 353 3.72 -16.61 12.57
CA TRP A 353 4.34 -15.30 12.37
C TRP A 353 3.33 -14.17 12.48
N LYS A 354 3.87 -12.98 12.75
CA LYS A 354 3.16 -11.72 12.62
C LYS A 354 4.04 -10.76 11.86
N PHE A 355 3.52 -10.15 10.82
CA PHE A 355 4.16 -9.00 10.19
C PHE A 355 3.13 -7.99 9.71
N ASP A 356 3.46 -6.71 9.78
CA ASP A 356 2.51 -5.66 9.46
C ASP A 356 2.19 -5.60 7.96
N ARG A 357 3.23 -5.76 7.11
CA ARG A 357 3.14 -5.78 5.66
C ARG A 357 4.39 -6.40 5.05
N PRO A 358 4.33 -6.84 3.79
CA PRO A 358 5.54 -7.24 3.08
C PRO A 358 6.61 -6.14 3.16
N ALA A 359 7.84 -6.52 3.46
CA ALA A 359 8.97 -5.60 3.42
C ALA A 359 9.09 -4.99 2.01
N LEU A 360 9.60 -3.77 1.92
CA LEU A 360 9.73 -2.96 0.70
C LEU A 360 8.41 -2.47 0.07
N LEU A 361 7.26 -2.81 0.62
CA LEU A 361 6.00 -2.22 0.19
C LEU A 361 5.94 -0.75 0.63
N THR A 362 5.65 0.15 -0.30
CA THR A 362 5.64 1.59 0.00
C THR A 362 4.48 1.97 0.92
N ILE A 363 4.62 3.09 1.65
CA ILE A 363 3.54 3.62 2.50
C ILE A 363 2.28 3.91 1.68
N ARG A 364 2.45 4.38 0.46
CA ARG A 364 1.35 4.73 -0.45
C ARG A 364 0.58 3.51 -0.91
N ALA A 365 1.26 2.38 -1.07
CA ALA A 365 0.64 1.09 -1.39
C ALA A 365 -0.36 0.59 -0.33
N LYS A 366 -0.36 1.15 0.88
CA LYS A 366 -1.39 0.85 1.89
C LYS A 366 -2.82 1.17 1.44
N LYS A 367 -2.98 2.14 0.54
CA LYS A 367 -4.27 2.60 0.04
C LYS A 367 -4.71 1.86 -1.21
N GLN A 368 -3.88 0.98 -1.74
CA GLN A 368 -4.29 -0.04 -2.70
C GLN A 368 -4.68 -1.29 -1.92
N TYR A 369 -5.95 -1.58 -1.89
CA TYR A 369 -6.50 -2.69 -1.13
C TYR A 369 -6.45 -3.99 -1.92
N VAL A 370 -6.44 -5.11 -1.20
CA VAL A 370 -6.50 -6.46 -1.77
C VAL A 370 -7.60 -7.24 -1.05
N LEU A 371 -8.26 -8.14 -1.77
CA LEU A 371 -9.23 -9.07 -1.21
C LEU A 371 -8.84 -10.53 -1.52
N THR A 372 -7.65 -10.72 -2.06
CA THR A 372 -7.12 -12.05 -2.43
C THR A 372 -5.76 -12.29 -1.82
N LEU A 373 -5.48 -13.54 -1.53
CA LEU A 373 -4.17 -14.07 -1.17
C LEU A 373 -4.11 -15.52 -1.62
N ALA A 374 -3.18 -15.86 -2.49
CA ALA A 374 -3.01 -17.22 -2.97
C ALA A 374 -1.52 -17.58 -3.00
N LYS A 375 -1.20 -18.84 -2.71
CA LYS A 375 0.17 -19.37 -2.76
C LYS A 375 0.30 -20.29 -3.97
N ASP A 376 1.28 -20.04 -4.80
CA ASP A 376 1.65 -21.01 -5.82
C ASP A 376 2.36 -22.22 -5.16
N PRO A 377 1.79 -23.42 -5.22
CA PRO A 377 2.39 -24.60 -4.61
C PRO A 377 3.79 -24.92 -5.13
N GLN A 378 4.10 -24.55 -6.38
CA GLN A 378 5.36 -24.86 -7.06
C GLN A 378 6.44 -23.78 -6.87
N SER A 379 6.14 -22.68 -6.20
CA SER A 379 7.09 -21.58 -5.98
C SER A 379 7.13 -21.12 -4.50
N THR A 380 8.02 -20.21 -4.16
CA THR A 380 8.05 -19.58 -2.83
C THR A 380 7.08 -18.39 -2.73
N TYR A 381 6.40 -18.03 -3.82
CA TYR A 381 5.65 -16.80 -3.89
C TYR A 381 4.19 -16.94 -3.49
N MET A 382 3.72 -15.93 -2.76
CA MET A 382 2.30 -15.61 -2.56
C MET A 382 1.92 -14.48 -3.50
N TYR A 383 0.68 -14.48 -3.95
CA TYR A 383 0.14 -13.50 -4.88
C TYR A 383 -1.12 -12.84 -4.31
N MET A 384 -1.28 -11.56 -4.60
CA MET A 384 -2.47 -10.77 -4.27
C MET A 384 -2.86 -9.95 -5.49
N ILE A 385 -4.14 -9.69 -5.67
CA ILE A 385 -4.64 -8.77 -6.70
C ILE A 385 -5.31 -7.59 -6.01
N THR A 386 -4.99 -6.36 -6.47
CA THR A 386 -5.59 -5.15 -5.94
C THR A 386 -7.03 -5.00 -6.42
N VAL A 387 -7.84 -4.33 -5.62
CA VAL A 387 -9.17 -3.87 -6.05
C VAL A 387 -9.10 -2.40 -6.46
N PRO A 388 -9.80 -2.00 -7.54
CA PRO A 388 -9.85 -0.60 -7.97
C PRO A 388 -10.45 0.31 -6.89
N ASN A 389 -9.93 1.51 -6.79
CA ASN A 389 -10.47 2.58 -5.97
C ASN A 389 -10.32 3.94 -6.67
N GLU A 390 -10.71 5.02 -6.03
CA GLU A 390 -10.73 6.36 -6.63
C GLU A 390 -9.34 6.82 -7.13
N ARG A 391 -8.27 6.31 -6.51
CA ARG A 391 -6.87 6.67 -6.84
C ARG A 391 -6.17 5.64 -7.71
N ALA A 392 -6.31 4.37 -7.37
CA ALA A 392 -5.62 3.26 -8.01
C ALA A 392 -6.64 2.39 -8.74
N LYS A 393 -6.87 2.68 -10.00
CA LYS A 393 -7.90 2.02 -10.82
C LYS A 393 -7.42 0.72 -11.47
N ASN A 394 -6.12 0.57 -11.68
CA ASN A 394 -5.57 -0.62 -12.33
C ASN A 394 -5.61 -1.83 -11.39
N LEU A 395 -5.90 -3.00 -11.95
CA LEU A 395 -5.63 -4.26 -11.28
C LEU A 395 -4.13 -4.50 -11.28
N ILE A 396 -3.56 -4.76 -10.10
CA ILE A 396 -2.12 -5.00 -9.94
C ILE A 396 -1.94 -6.37 -9.30
N LEU A 397 -1.15 -7.21 -9.94
CA LEU A 397 -0.66 -8.46 -9.39
C LEU A 397 0.54 -8.17 -8.51
N ILE A 398 0.41 -8.43 -7.22
CA ILE A 398 1.46 -8.26 -6.22
C ILE A 398 2.06 -9.63 -5.92
N LYS A 399 3.38 -9.72 -6.01
CA LYS A 399 4.17 -10.93 -5.74
C LYS A 399 5.00 -10.74 -4.49
N VAL A 400 4.83 -11.62 -3.51
CA VAL A 400 5.50 -11.58 -2.21
C VAL A 400 6.20 -12.90 -1.96
N ASP A 401 7.47 -12.87 -1.61
CA ASP A 401 8.16 -14.07 -1.16
C ASP A 401 7.65 -14.50 0.23
N SER A 402 7.18 -15.73 0.35
CA SER A 402 6.62 -16.23 1.60
C SER A 402 7.68 -16.56 2.65
N LYS A 403 8.95 -16.77 2.24
CA LYS A 403 10.05 -17.14 3.12
C LYS A 403 10.58 -15.91 3.87
N ASP A 404 10.96 -14.86 3.14
CA ASP A 404 11.51 -13.64 3.70
C ASP A 404 10.48 -12.51 3.88
N LYS A 405 9.24 -12.72 3.39
CA LYS A 405 8.11 -11.79 3.48
C LYS A 405 8.39 -10.46 2.79
N MET A 406 9.15 -10.50 1.71
CA MET A 406 9.53 -9.34 0.92
C MET A 406 8.68 -9.21 -0.34
N LEU A 407 8.38 -7.97 -0.70
CA LEU A 407 7.81 -7.66 -2.01
C LEU A 407 8.80 -8.03 -3.10
N SER A 408 8.40 -8.93 -4.00
CA SER A 408 9.20 -9.40 -5.13
C SER A 408 8.80 -8.77 -6.45
N GLY A 409 7.59 -8.24 -6.56
CA GLY A 409 7.11 -7.57 -7.77
C GLY A 409 5.71 -7.01 -7.63
N GLU A 410 5.43 -6.01 -8.45
CA GLU A 410 4.12 -5.41 -8.67
C GLU A 410 3.97 -5.22 -10.19
N THR A 411 2.94 -5.81 -10.79
CA THR A 411 2.73 -5.77 -12.25
C THR A 411 1.28 -5.44 -12.54
N ILE A 412 1.05 -4.47 -13.43
CA ILE A 412 -0.31 -4.15 -13.90
C ILE A 412 -0.83 -5.35 -14.70
N VAL A 413 -2.02 -5.81 -14.33
CA VAL A 413 -2.70 -6.89 -15.05
C VAL A 413 -3.19 -6.33 -16.39
N THR A 414 -2.81 -7.00 -17.46
CA THR A 414 -3.23 -6.68 -18.84
C THR A 414 -4.04 -7.83 -19.43
N SER A 415 -4.46 -7.73 -20.67
CA SER A 415 -5.24 -8.80 -21.33
C SER A 415 -4.52 -9.32 -22.57
N ALA A 416 -4.48 -10.64 -22.71
CA ALA A 416 -4.19 -11.33 -23.98
C ALA A 416 -5.46 -11.53 -24.81
N LEU A 417 -6.65 -11.43 -24.19
CA LEU A 417 -7.94 -11.51 -24.86
C LEU A 417 -8.32 -10.18 -25.50
N ALA A 418 -9.11 -10.25 -26.57
CA ALA A 418 -9.66 -9.07 -27.22
C ALA A 418 -10.62 -8.34 -26.28
N LEU A 419 -10.44 -7.02 -26.17
CA LEU A 419 -11.30 -6.13 -25.41
C LEU A 419 -12.24 -5.37 -26.34
N LYS A 420 -13.42 -5.06 -25.83
CA LYS A 420 -14.37 -4.16 -26.51
C LYS A 420 -13.78 -2.76 -26.64
N ASP A 421 -14.18 -2.02 -27.66
CA ASP A 421 -13.68 -0.66 -27.86
C ASP A 421 -13.88 0.22 -26.63
N LYS A 422 -12.83 0.96 -26.28
CA LYS A 422 -12.76 1.86 -25.11
C LYS A 422 -12.96 1.19 -23.73
N ARG A 423 -12.91 -0.14 -23.65
CA ARG A 423 -12.94 -0.87 -22.38
C ARG A 423 -11.55 -1.29 -21.95
N ASP A 424 -11.36 -1.39 -20.63
CA ASP A 424 -10.14 -1.93 -20.01
C ASP A 424 -10.48 -2.78 -18.77
N LEU A 425 -9.47 -3.24 -18.06
CA LEU A 425 -9.66 -4.09 -16.87
C LEU A 425 -9.94 -3.30 -15.59
N LYS A 426 -9.99 -1.98 -15.62
CA LYS A 426 -10.12 -1.11 -14.45
C LYS A 426 -11.44 -1.26 -13.70
N ASP A 427 -12.47 -1.74 -14.42
CA ASP A 427 -13.79 -1.94 -13.85
C ASP A 427 -13.96 -3.31 -13.14
N TYR A 428 -13.02 -4.25 -13.31
CA TYR A 428 -13.08 -5.54 -12.63
C TYR A 428 -12.74 -5.39 -11.14
N TYR A 429 -13.53 -6.02 -10.30
CA TYR A 429 -13.41 -5.93 -8.84
C TYR A 429 -13.20 -7.30 -8.23
N VAL A 430 -11.96 -7.70 -8.03
CA VAL A 430 -11.58 -9.05 -7.63
C VAL A 430 -11.76 -9.26 -6.13
N THR A 431 -12.71 -10.11 -5.72
CA THR A 431 -13.04 -10.36 -4.31
C THR A 431 -12.52 -11.69 -3.77
N ALA A 432 -12.19 -12.64 -4.64
CA ALA A 432 -11.68 -13.95 -4.23
C ALA A 432 -10.77 -14.51 -5.32
N GLY A 433 -9.88 -15.43 -4.96
CA GLY A 433 -9.05 -16.10 -5.94
C GLY A 433 -8.08 -17.09 -5.32
N ASP A 434 -7.57 -18.00 -6.17
CA ASP A 434 -6.55 -18.97 -5.82
C ASP A 434 -5.64 -19.26 -7.01
N VAL A 435 -4.53 -19.98 -6.80
CA VAL A 435 -3.51 -20.26 -7.79
C VAL A 435 -3.36 -21.75 -8.04
N ALA A 436 -3.37 -22.15 -9.31
CA ALA A 436 -3.00 -23.49 -9.74
C ALA A 436 -2.30 -23.46 -11.11
N GLY A 437 -1.30 -24.30 -11.31
CA GLY A 437 -0.62 -24.48 -12.60
C GLY A 437 -0.04 -23.18 -13.20
N GLY A 438 0.51 -22.30 -12.37
CA GLY A 438 1.03 -20.99 -12.81
C GLY A 438 -0.04 -19.98 -13.25
N LYS A 439 -1.31 -20.25 -12.96
CA LYS A 439 -2.44 -19.39 -13.26
C LYS A 439 -3.11 -18.92 -11.96
N PHE A 440 -3.50 -17.64 -11.92
CA PHE A 440 -4.32 -17.09 -10.86
C PHE A 440 -5.78 -17.08 -11.34
N LEU A 441 -6.65 -17.81 -10.66
CA LEU A 441 -8.09 -17.77 -10.84
C LEU A 441 -8.64 -16.64 -9.96
N ALA A 442 -9.08 -15.54 -10.58
CA ALA A 442 -9.50 -14.32 -9.92
C ALA A 442 -10.99 -14.07 -10.17
N TYR A 443 -11.83 -14.24 -9.15
CA TYR A 443 -13.25 -13.90 -9.27
C TYR A 443 -13.46 -12.40 -9.10
N SER A 444 -14.06 -11.78 -10.10
CA SER A 444 -14.54 -10.42 -10.06
C SER A 444 -16.03 -10.36 -9.78
N LYS A 445 -16.43 -9.69 -8.69
CA LYS A 445 -17.82 -9.41 -8.37
C LYS A 445 -18.48 -8.54 -9.45
N ASN A 446 -17.78 -7.50 -9.92
CA ASN A 446 -18.27 -6.73 -11.04
C ASN A 446 -18.14 -7.58 -12.30
N TYR A 447 -19.21 -7.67 -13.05
CA TYR A 447 -19.42 -8.53 -14.21
C TYR A 447 -19.46 -10.03 -13.91
N ASN A 448 -19.50 -10.44 -12.65
CA ASN A 448 -19.63 -11.84 -12.22
C ASN A 448 -18.78 -12.81 -13.08
N THR A 449 -17.48 -12.51 -13.17
CA THR A 449 -16.55 -13.18 -14.08
C THR A 449 -15.36 -13.75 -13.34
N LEU A 450 -14.97 -14.99 -13.68
CA LEU A 450 -13.70 -15.58 -13.25
C LEU A 450 -12.64 -15.29 -14.32
N LEU A 451 -11.63 -14.54 -13.95
CA LEU A 451 -10.47 -14.22 -14.78
C LEU A 451 -9.38 -15.28 -14.56
N VAL A 452 -8.80 -15.80 -15.62
CA VAL A 452 -7.61 -16.66 -15.58
C VAL A 452 -6.41 -15.82 -15.95
N ILE A 453 -5.55 -15.53 -14.98
CA ILE A 453 -4.40 -14.64 -15.14
C ILE A 453 -3.13 -15.49 -15.14
N ASP A 454 -2.32 -15.39 -16.19
CA ASP A 454 -0.99 -15.99 -16.24
C ASP A 454 -0.05 -15.27 -15.29
N LEU A 455 0.60 -16.00 -14.38
CA LEU A 455 1.51 -15.43 -13.38
C LEU A 455 2.86 -15.00 -13.93
N ALA A 456 3.25 -15.48 -15.11
CA ALA A 456 4.54 -15.14 -15.71
C ALA A 456 4.57 -13.71 -16.25
N ASP A 457 3.48 -13.27 -16.89
CA ASP A 457 3.40 -11.96 -17.54
C ASP A 457 2.23 -11.10 -17.07
N ALA A 458 1.47 -11.57 -16.06
CA ALA A 458 0.30 -10.90 -15.49
C ALA A 458 -0.78 -10.58 -16.53
N LYS A 459 -1.04 -11.49 -17.48
CA LYS A 459 -2.07 -11.32 -18.51
C LYS A 459 -3.28 -12.20 -18.25
N VAL A 460 -4.47 -11.63 -18.44
CA VAL A 460 -5.71 -12.41 -18.53
C VAL A 460 -5.68 -13.20 -19.83
N VAL A 461 -5.66 -14.52 -19.71
CA VAL A 461 -5.63 -15.46 -20.85
C VAL A 461 -6.96 -16.13 -21.11
N ASP A 462 -7.85 -16.16 -20.11
CA ASP A 462 -9.22 -16.65 -20.21
C ASP A 462 -10.16 -15.89 -19.29
N ALA A 463 -11.45 -15.88 -19.65
CA ALA A 463 -12.52 -15.31 -18.83
C ALA A 463 -13.77 -16.18 -18.90
N TYR A 464 -14.30 -16.59 -17.76
CA TYR A 464 -15.51 -17.42 -17.63
C TYR A 464 -16.58 -16.65 -16.90
N ALA A 465 -17.83 -16.76 -17.35
CA ALA A 465 -18.94 -16.31 -16.52
C ALA A 465 -19.03 -17.18 -15.24
N MET A 466 -19.55 -16.60 -14.17
CA MET A 466 -19.78 -17.34 -12.94
C MET A 466 -21.28 -17.57 -12.73
N PRO A 467 -21.70 -18.69 -12.13
CA PRO A 467 -23.10 -18.88 -11.74
C PRO A 467 -23.52 -17.83 -10.68
N GLN A 468 -24.81 -17.51 -10.61
CA GLN A 468 -25.36 -16.53 -9.67
C GLN A 468 -25.52 -17.17 -8.27
N ILE A 469 -24.41 -17.41 -7.59
CA ILE A 469 -24.38 -18.10 -6.28
C ILE A 469 -24.32 -17.17 -5.07
N GLY A 470 -24.31 -15.86 -5.30
CA GLY A 470 -24.14 -14.84 -4.25
C GLY A 470 -22.78 -14.16 -4.27
N ASP A 471 -22.46 -13.44 -3.21
CA ASP A 471 -21.19 -12.70 -3.07
C ASP A 471 -20.07 -13.64 -2.61
N ILE A 472 -19.03 -13.80 -3.42
CA ILE A 472 -17.94 -14.74 -3.13
C ILE A 472 -16.85 -14.02 -2.32
N SER A 473 -16.52 -14.56 -1.14
CA SER A 473 -15.47 -14.05 -0.24
C SER A 473 -14.18 -14.88 -0.24
N GLY A 474 -14.19 -16.08 -0.76
CA GLY A 474 -13.02 -16.95 -0.82
C GLY A 474 -13.17 -17.99 -1.90
N LEU A 475 -12.04 -18.35 -2.53
CA LEU A 475 -11.89 -19.47 -3.48
C LEU A 475 -10.75 -20.36 -3.04
N ALA A 476 -10.91 -21.68 -3.22
CA ALA A 476 -9.85 -22.65 -3.07
C ALA A 476 -9.95 -23.73 -4.16
N ILE A 477 -8.81 -24.13 -4.71
CA ILE A 477 -8.74 -25.15 -5.76
C ILE A 477 -8.34 -26.48 -5.13
N LYS A 478 -9.17 -27.52 -5.35
CA LYS A 478 -8.90 -28.90 -4.97
C LYS A 478 -9.11 -29.82 -6.18
N GLY A 479 -8.02 -30.23 -6.83
CA GLY A 479 -8.09 -31.06 -8.03
C GLY A 479 -8.95 -30.47 -9.14
N GLY A 480 -9.92 -31.23 -9.63
CA GLY A 480 -10.86 -30.82 -10.68
C GLY A 480 -12.02 -29.94 -10.19
N SER A 481 -11.93 -29.35 -9.01
CA SER A 481 -12.99 -28.51 -8.41
C SER A 481 -12.45 -27.19 -7.88
N ILE A 482 -13.29 -26.16 -7.95
CA ILE A 482 -13.15 -24.90 -7.25
C ILE A 482 -14.18 -24.86 -6.15
N TYR A 483 -13.78 -24.61 -4.92
CA TYR A 483 -14.66 -24.38 -3.79
C TYR A 483 -14.77 -22.87 -3.55
N ALA A 484 -16.01 -22.37 -3.45
CA ALA A 484 -16.29 -20.96 -3.22
C ALA A 484 -17.08 -20.77 -1.92
N LEU A 485 -16.70 -19.79 -1.10
CA LEU A 485 -17.53 -19.30 0.00
C LEU A 485 -18.47 -18.21 -0.55
N ALA A 486 -19.76 -18.53 -0.61
CA ALA A 486 -20.79 -17.67 -1.18
C ALA A 486 -21.72 -17.13 -0.07
N HIS A 487 -21.90 -15.82 -0.05
CA HIS A 487 -22.80 -15.12 0.87
C HIS A 487 -24.11 -14.77 0.15
N LYS A 488 -25.20 -15.24 0.67
CA LYS A 488 -26.56 -14.90 0.17
C LYS A 488 -27.52 -14.75 1.35
N GLU A 489 -28.20 -13.64 1.44
CA GLU A 489 -29.23 -13.36 2.46
C GLU A 489 -28.73 -13.62 3.91
N GLY A 490 -27.49 -13.21 4.21
CA GLY A 490 -26.88 -13.39 5.54
C GLY A 490 -26.43 -14.81 5.86
N LYS A 491 -26.55 -15.75 4.92
CA LYS A 491 -26.04 -17.13 5.07
C LYS A 491 -24.81 -17.36 4.24
N VAL A 492 -23.95 -18.26 4.71
CA VAL A 492 -22.73 -18.69 4.00
C VAL A 492 -22.89 -20.10 3.54
N SER A 493 -22.61 -20.33 2.26
CA SER A 493 -22.62 -21.65 1.65
C SER A 493 -21.26 -21.96 1.03
N VAL A 494 -20.89 -23.20 1.03
CA VAL A 494 -19.80 -23.74 0.23
C VAL A 494 -20.38 -24.23 -1.09
N VAL A 495 -19.86 -23.70 -2.19
CA VAL A 495 -20.29 -24.08 -3.54
C VAL A 495 -19.10 -24.69 -4.28
N GLU A 496 -19.27 -25.93 -4.74
CA GLU A 496 -18.31 -26.65 -5.55
C GLU A 496 -18.61 -26.43 -7.03
N LEU A 497 -17.64 -25.96 -7.78
CA LEU A 497 -17.69 -25.66 -9.21
C LEU A 497 -16.68 -26.49 -9.99
N ASN A 498 -16.88 -26.65 -11.28
CA ASN A 498 -15.84 -27.18 -12.16
C ASN A 498 -14.61 -26.28 -12.16
N ASN A 499 -13.42 -26.90 -12.15
CA ASN A 499 -12.18 -26.18 -12.36
C ASN A 499 -11.87 -26.12 -13.86
N PRO A 500 -11.85 -24.94 -14.51
CA PRO A 500 -11.59 -24.84 -15.93
C PRO A 500 -10.12 -25.11 -16.31
N LEU A 501 -9.23 -25.28 -15.34
CA LEU A 501 -7.82 -25.63 -15.56
C LEU A 501 -7.56 -27.16 -15.44
N ALA A 502 -8.56 -27.95 -15.13
CA ALA A 502 -8.42 -29.40 -14.94
C ALA A 502 -8.66 -30.20 -16.22
N GLU A 503 -8.98 -29.53 -17.31
CA GLU A 503 -9.21 -30.13 -18.63
C GLU A 503 -7.92 -30.28 -19.46
#